data_4003aab2ef0a0c81261c12dc18f1151d
#
_entry.id   4003aab2ef0a0c81261c12dc18f1151d
#
_cell.length_a   1.000
_cell.length_b   1.000
_cell.length_c   1.000
_cell.angle_alpha   90.00
_cell.angle_beta   90.00
_cell.angle_gamma   90.00
#
_symmetry.space_group_name_H-M   'P 1'
#
loop_
_entity.id
_entity.type
_entity.pdbx_description
1 polymer ?
#
loop_
_entity_poly.entity_id
_entity_poly.type
_entity_poly.pdbx_seq_one_letter_code
_entity_poly.pdbx_strand_id
1 'polypeptide(L)'
;MATATRELNFVLRSHRAAAGDPYARDVRAEHALVVRLGYGEGEQVADGRFGRAVELPKEPRKRKRGEALAPQERLAAVLGGRDSLLVGEELLLRARLDIDAGRSREAALQARIALEALLGELDDRFAAPLRPLREQVAKAANAALDGDLSPDDAAAVEDAVSQMTAAARRSATAAGAG
;
A
#
# COMPACT_ATOMS: atom_id res chain seq x y z
N MET A 1 14.81 -0.41 12.99
CA MET A 1 14.43 -1.21 11.82
C MET A 1 13.64 -0.44 10.78
N ALA A 2 12.54 0.19 11.10
CA ALA A 2 11.73 0.95 10.12
C ALA A 2 12.55 1.99 9.32
N THR A 3 13.46 2.72 9.98
CA THR A 3 14.35 3.69 9.33
C THR A 3 15.27 3.03 8.31
N ALA A 4 15.97 1.96 8.68
CA ALA A 4 16.88 1.25 7.78
C ALA A 4 16.16 0.66 6.54
N THR A 5 14.95 0.10 6.73
CA THR A 5 14.13 -0.39 5.62
C THR A 5 13.70 0.75 4.69
N ARG A 6 13.40 1.93 5.25
CA ARG A 6 13.04 3.13 4.47
C ARG A 6 14.21 3.63 3.64
N GLU A 7 15.41 3.69 4.22
CA GLU A 7 16.63 4.07 3.52
C GLU A 7 16.98 3.07 2.40
N LEU A 8 16.92 1.77 2.69
CA LEU A 8 17.13 0.74 1.67
C LEU A 8 16.14 0.89 0.50
N ASN A 9 14.86 1.07 0.80
CA ASN A 9 13.85 1.26 -0.23
C ASN A 9 14.03 2.56 -1.01
N PHE A 10 14.54 3.62 -0.38
CA PHE A 10 14.92 4.84 -1.09
C PHE A 10 16.01 4.56 -2.12
N VAL A 11 17.08 3.83 -1.74
CA VAL A 11 18.16 3.44 -2.67
C VAL A 11 17.63 2.56 -3.80
N LEU A 12 16.79 1.55 -3.49
CA LEU A 12 16.20 0.66 -4.49
C LEU A 12 15.35 1.44 -5.50
N ARG A 13 14.55 2.41 -5.04
CA ARG A 13 13.74 3.26 -5.94
C ARG A 13 14.60 4.18 -6.79
N SER A 14 15.65 4.76 -6.20
CA SER A 14 16.60 5.59 -6.94
C SER A 14 17.30 4.78 -8.03
N HIS A 15 17.73 3.57 -7.72
CA HIS A 15 18.31 2.64 -8.68
C HIS A 15 17.30 2.29 -9.78
N ARG A 16 16.07 1.94 -9.42
CA ARG A 16 14.97 1.64 -10.36
C ARG A 16 14.75 2.78 -11.35
N ALA A 17 14.66 4.02 -10.83
CA ALA A 17 14.47 5.20 -11.68
C ALA A 17 15.67 5.43 -12.60
N ALA A 18 16.89 5.31 -12.08
CA ALA A 18 18.12 5.49 -12.87
C ALA A 18 18.31 4.40 -13.92
N ALA A 19 17.94 3.15 -13.62
CA ALA A 19 18.04 2.02 -14.55
C ALA A 19 16.85 1.92 -15.52
N GLY A 20 15.76 2.67 -15.30
CA GLY A 20 14.52 2.50 -16.05
C GLY A 20 13.86 1.13 -15.86
N ASP A 21 14.13 0.46 -14.71
CA ASP A 21 13.60 -0.87 -14.40
C ASP A 21 12.31 -0.78 -13.57
N PRO A 22 11.12 -1.05 -14.15
CA PRO A 22 9.86 -0.99 -13.43
C PRO A 22 9.63 -2.18 -12.46
N TYR A 23 10.46 -3.22 -12.53
CA TYR A 23 10.23 -4.48 -11.79
C TYR A 23 10.95 -4.53 -10.44
N ALA A 24 11.94 -3.68 -10.19
CA ALA A 24 12.58 -3.58 -8.88
C ALA A 24 11.55 -3.12 -7.82
N ARG A 25 11.37 -3.93 -6.78
CA ARG A 25 10.33 -3.73 -5.75
C ARG A 25 10.93 -3.30 -4.42
N ASP A 26 10.13 -2.59 -3.63
CA ASP A 26 10.44 -2.26 -2.25
C ASP A 26 10.52 -3.54 -1.40
N VAL A 27 11.45 -3.57 -0.47
CA VAL A 27 11.61 -4.66 0.52
C VAL A 27 10.75 -4.36 1.75
N ARG A 28 10.10 -5.40 2.28
CA ARG A 28 9.30 -5.32 3.51
C ARG A 28 9.77 -6.36 4.51
N ALA A 29 10.01 -5.94 5.74
CA ALA A 29 10.48 -6.82 6.81
C ALA A 29 9.49 -7.98 7.09
N GLU A 30 8.18 -7.73 6.92
CA GLU A 30 7.13 -8.74 7.13
C GLU A 30 7.18 -9.89 6.10
N HIS A 31 7.77 -9.63 4.91
CA HIS A 31 7.92 -10.62 3.85
C HIS A 31 9.26 -11.35 3.91
N ALA A 32 10.22 -10.85 4.70
CA ALA A 32 11.50 -11.50 4.87
C ALA A 32 11.33 -12.83 5.65
N LEU A 33 12.01 -13.88 5.22
CA LEU A 33 12.06 -15.14 5.98
C LEU A 33 12.77 -14.95 7.32
N VAL A 34 13.87 -14.21 7.30
CA VAL A 34 14.70 -13.87 8.46
C VAL A 34 15.13 -12.42 8.36
N VAL A 35 15.10 -11.73 9.48
CA VAL A 35 15.68 -10.38 9.61
C VAL A 35 16.77 -10.43 10.69
N ARG A 36 17.95 -9.98 10.34
CA ARG A 36 19.10 -9.94 11.26
C ARG A 36 19.69 -8.55 11.33
N LEU A 37 20.13 -8.16 12.52
CA LEU A 37 20.99 -7.01 12.74
C LEU A 37 22.43 -7.50 12.87
N GLY A 38 23.28 -7.10 11.93
CA GLY A 38 24.71 -7.37 11.95
C GLY A 38 25.49 -6.20 12.52
N TYR A 39 26.49 -6.50 13.32
CA TYR A 39 27.41 -5.53 13.92
C TYR A 39 28.83 -5.87 13.49
N GLY A 40 29.60 -4.86 13.15
CA GLY A 40 31.01 -5.00 12.72
C GLY A 40 31.63 -3.63 12.45
N GLU A 41 32.87 -3.61 12.02
CA GLU A 41 33.62 -2.40 11.72
C GLU A 41 34.19 -2.44 10.29
N GLY A 42 34.30 -1.26 9.69
CA GLY A 42 34.92 -1.06 8.39
C GLY A 42 34.23 -1.72 7.20
N GLU A 43 34.98 -1.97 6.13
CA GLU A 43 34.47 -2.51 4.86
C GLU A 43 33.89 -3.91 4.97
N GLN A 44 34.28 -4.69 5.96
CA GLN A 44 33.75 -6.03 6.16
C GLN A 44 32.23 -6.05 6.38
N VAL A 45 31.66 -4.97 6.96
CA VAL A 45 30.22 -4.81 7.15
C VAL A 45 29.52 -4.66 5.80
N ALA A 46 30.11 -3.92 4.86
CA ALA A 46 29.58 -3.77 3.51
C ALA A 46 29.57 -5.11 2.75
N ASP A 47 30.58 -5.97 3.00
CA ASP A 47 30.67 -7.32 2.45
C ASP A 47 29.76 -8.35 3.15
N GLY A 48 28.94 -7.92 4.11
CA GLY A 48 28.06 -8.82 4.87
C GLY A 48 28.78 -9.68 5.90
N ARG A 49 30.04 -9.36 6.24
CA ARG A 49 30.81 -10.04 7.27
C ARG A 49 30.63 -9.32 8.60
N PHE A 50 29.91 -9.94 9.50
CA PHE A 50 29.59 -9.36 10.81
C PHE A 50 30.34 -10.11 11.93
N GLY A 51 30.94 -9.38 12.85
CA GLY A 51 31.52 -9.95 14.07
C GLY A 51 30.46 -10.51 15.02
N ARG A 52 29.24 -9.93 14.96
CA ARG A 52 28.06 -10.37 15.71
C ARG A 52 26.81 -10.15 14.85
N ALA A 53 25.89 -11.09 14.85
CA ALA A 53 24.57 -10.92 14.26
C ALA A 53 23.48 -11.37 15.25
N VAL A 54 22.38 -10.61 15.33
CA VAL A 54 21.23 -10.91 16.18
C VAL A 54 20.02 -11.06 15.29
N GLU A 55 19.34 -12.20 15.36
CA GLU A 55 18.09 -12.43 14.67
C GLU A 55 16.96 -11.71 15.41
N LEU A 56 16.14 -10.97 14.67
CA LEU A 56 15.01 -10.26 15.23
C LEU A 56 13.80 -11.22 15.28
N PRO A 57 13.09 -11.28 16.42
CA PRO A 57 11.91 -12.10 16.53
C PRO A 57 10.84 -11.63 15.55
N LYS A 58 10.25 -12.57 14.83
CA LYS A 58 9.11 -12.32 13.98
C LYS A 58 7.84 -12.41 14.85
N GLU A 59 7.15 -11.31 15.06
CA GLU A 59 5.87 -11.34 15.78
C GLU A 59 4.83 -12.10 14.94
N PRO A 60 4.24 -13.18 15.45
CA PRO A 60 3.18 -13.89 14.75
C PRO A 60 1.93 -12.99 14.69
N ARG A 61 1.52 -12.59 13.50
CA ARG A 61 0.24 -11.92 13.31
C ARG A 61 -0.89 -12.90 13.63
N LYS A 62 -1.51 -12.75 14.81
CA LYS A 62 -2.74 -13.48 15.17
C LYS A 62 -3.89 -12.94 14.31
N ARG A 63 -4.18 -13.55 13.17
CA ARG A 63 -5.40 -13.32 12.41
C ARG A 63 -6.49 -14.27 12.89
N LYS A 64 -7.73 -13.79 13.02
CA LYS A 64 -8.90 -14.66 13.23
C LYS A 64 -9.04 -15.56 12.00
N ARG A 65 -9.49 -16.81 12.20
CA ARG A 65 -9.57 -17.82 11.12
C ARG A 65 -10.37 -17.33 9.91
N GLY A 66 -11.48 -16.63 10.13
CA GLY A 66 -12.27 -16.02 9.04
C GLY A 66 -11.49 -14.96 8.25
N GLU A 67 -10.75 -14.08 8.95
CA GLU A 67 -9.91 -13.07 8.30
C GLU A 67 -8.73 -13.67 7.50
N ALA A 68 -8.30 -14.87 7.89
CA ALA A 68 -7.23 -15.57 7.17
C ALA A 68 -7.74 -16.27 5.88
N LEU A 69 -9.00 -16.69 5.84
CA LEU A 69 -9.61 -17.39 4.70
C LEU A 69 -10.26 -16.46 3.68
N ALA A 70 -10.74 -15.28 4.09
CA ALA A 70 -11.42 -14.33 3.22
C ALA A 70 -10.68 -13.99 1.91
N PRO A 71 -9.33 -13.81 1.88
CA PRO A 71 -8.63 -13.59 0.62
C PRO A 71 -8.69 -14.78 -0.34
N GLN A 72 -8.70 -16.02 0.18
CA GLN A 72 -8.77 -17.23 -0.63
C GLN A 72 -10.16 -17.44 -1.20
N GLU A 73 -11.19 -17.15 -0.42
CA GLU A 73 -12.60 -17.20 -0.85
C GLU A 73 -12.85 -16.20 -1.98
N ARG A 74 -12.35 -14.96 -1.83
CA ARG A 74 -12.46 -13.95 -2.88
C ARG A 74 -11.69 -14.33 -4.13
N LEU A 75 -10.47 -14.86 -3.98
CA LEU A 75 -9.69 -15.36 -5.13
C LEU A 75 -10.46 -16.44 -5.89
N ALA A 76 -11.07 -17.39 -5.19
CA ALA A 76 -11.89 -18.43 -5.80
C ALA A 76 -13.12 -17.85 -6.52
N ALA A 77 -13.75 -16.79 -5.99
CA ALA A 77 -14.87 -16.10 -6.63
C ALA A 77 -14.44 -15.41 -7.93
N VAL A 78 -13.29 -14.70 -7.90
CA VAL A 78 -12.73 -14.04 -9.09
C VAL A 78 -12.34 -15.05 -10.16
N LEU A 79 -11.62 -16.10 -9.81
CA LEU A 79 -11.23 -17.14 -10.76
C LEU A 79 -12.42 -17.93 -11.31
N GLY A 80 -13.49 -18.04 -10.54
CA GLY A 80 -14.77 -18.64 -10.96
C GLY A 80 -15.72 -17.71 -11.71
N GLY A 81 -15.32 -16.47 -12.00
CA GLY A 81 -16.13 -15.48 -12.73
C GLY A 81 -17.33 -14.93 -11.94
N ARG A 82 -17.39 -15.16 -10.62
CA ARG A 82 -18.46 -14.67 -9.73
C ARG A 82 -18.16 -13.31 -9.11
N ASP A 83 -16.91 -12.86 -9.15
CA ASP A 83 -16.46 -11.54 -8.73
C ASP A 83 -15.46 -11.00 -9.75
N SER A 84 -15.20 -9.70 -9.75
CA SER A 84 -14.22 -9.05 -10.62
C SER A 84 -13.29 -8.16 -9.80
N LEU A 85 -12.04 -8.07 -10.25
CA LEU A 85 -11.10 -7.09 -9.68
C LEU A 85 -11.36 -5.73 -10.33
N LEU A 86 -11.60 -4.73 -9.50
CA LEU A 86 -11.78 -3.36 -9.95
C LEU A 86 -10.41 -2.69 -10.16
N VAL A 87 -10.28 -1.87 -11.19
CA VAL A 87 -9.08 -1.06 -11.42
C VAL A 87 -8.83 -0.11 -10.24
N GLY A 88 -9.93 0.45 -9.69
CA GLY A 88 -9.86 1.31 -8.51
C GLY A 88 -9.28 0.60 -7.28
N GLU A 89 -9.52 -0.70 -7.10
CA GLU A 89 -8.93 -1.48 -5.98
C GLU A 89 -7.40 -1.61 -6.12
N GLU A 90 -6.91 -1.89 -7.32
CA GLU A 90 -5.47 -2.00 -7.57
C GLU A 90 -4.76 -0.66 -7.31
N LEU A 91 -5.35 0.45 -7.77
CA LEU A 91 -4.83 1.80 -7.53
C LEU A 91 -4.87 2.16 -6.05
N LEU A 92 -5.93 1.73 -5.35
CA LEU A 92 -6.08 1.93 -3.91
C LEU A 92 -5.01 1.19 -3.10
N LEU A 93 -4.66 -0.04 -3.50
CA LEU A 93 -3.57 -0.78 -2.88
C LEU A 93 -2.22 -0.08 -3.06
N ARG A 94 -2.00 0.57 -4.20
CA ARG A 94 -0.80 1.38 -4.46
C ARG A 94 -0.78 2.62 -3.57
N ALA A 95 -1.90 3.35 -3.48
CA ALA A 95 -2.02 4.49 -2.57
C ALA A 95 -1.74 4.08 -1.11
N ARG A 96 -2.27 2.95 -0.66
CA ARG A 96 -2.01 2.41 0.67
C ARG A 96 -0.53 2.07 0.88
N LEU A 97 0.11 1.44 -0.10
CA LEU A 97 1.55 1.16 -0.05
C LEU A 97 2.36 2.44 0.08
N ASP A 98 1.97 3.51 -0.64
CA ASP A 98 2.65 4.80 -0.59
C ASP A 98 2.48 5.48 0.78
N ILE A 99 1.28 5.43 1.37
CA ILE A 99 1.03 5.89 2.75
C ILE A 99 1.94 5.15 3.73
N ASP A 100 1.92 3.81 3.72
CA ASP A 100 2.71 2.97 4.62
C ASP A 100 4.22 3.21 4.49
N ALA A 101 4.66 3.66 3.31
CA ALA A 101 6.06 3.99 3.02
C ALA A 101 6.42 5.46 3.28
N GLY A 102 5.47 6.29 3.71
CA GLY A 102 5.66 7.72 3.96
C GLY A 102 5.81 8.55 2.68
N ARG A 103 5.26 8.09 1.56
CA ARG A 103 5.25 8.76 0.25
C ARG A 103 3.92 9.48 0.04
N SER A 104 3.71 10.56 0.78
CA SER A 104 2.42 11.25 0.79
C SER A 104 2.03 11.85 -0.57
N ARG A 105 3.00 12.31 -1.37
CA ARG A 105 2.76 12.86 -2.72
C ARG A 105 2.21 11.79 -3.66
N GLU A 106 2.91 10.66 -3.76
CA GLU A 106 2.51 9.52 -4.59
C GLU A 106 1.16 8.98 -4.12
N ALA A 107 0.96 8.88 -2.81
CA ALA A 107 -0.30 8.43 -2.24
C ALA A 107 -1.48 9.34 -2.65
N ALA A 108 -1.33 10.67 -2.62
CA ALA A 108 -2.36 11.61 -3.01
C ALA A 108 -2.74 11.47 -4.49
N LEU A 109 -1.74 11.35 -5.37
CA LEU A 109 -1.95 11.17 -6.80
C LEU A 109 -2.66 9.84 -7.10
N GLN A 110 -2.21 8.74 -6.46
CA GLN A 110 -2.85 7.43 -6.60
C GLN A 110 -4.27 7.42 -6.04
N ALA A 111 -4.51 8.06 -4.89
CA ALA A 111 -5.83 8.16 -4.27
C ALA A 111 -6.83 8.88 -5.16
N ARG A 112 -6.40 9.96 -5.85
CA ARG A 112 -7.26 10.68 -6.80
C ARG A 112 -7.73 9.78 -7.94
N ILE A 113 -6.81 9.06 -8.56
CA ILE A 113 -7.13 8.17 -9.69
C ILE A 113 -7.98 6.99 -9.20
N ALA A 114 -7.64 6.43 -8.02
CA ALA A 114 -8.41 5.35 -7.41
C ALA A 114 -9.86 5.76 -7.11
N LEU A 115 -10.06 6.98 -6.59
CA LEU A 115 -11.40 7.50 -6.30
C LEU A 115 -12.25 7.60 -7.56
N GLU A 116 -11.73 8.19 -8.64
CA GLU A 116 -12.48 8.34 -9.88
C GLU A 116 -12.80 6.96 -10.52
N ALA A 117 -11.86 6.02 -10.48
CA ALA A 117 -12.10 4.66 -10.95
C ALA A 117 -13.21 3.97 -10.13
N LEU A 118 -13.14 4.01 -8.78
CA LEU A 118 -14.15 3.41 -7.92
C LEU A 118 -15.53 4.05 -8.10
N LEU A 119 -15.61 5.37 -8.31
CA LEU A 119 -16.86 6.05 -8.58
C LEU A 119 -17.53 5.63 -9.89
N GLY A 120 -16.73 5.15 -10.86
CA GLY A 120 -17.21 4.61 -12.13
C GLY A 120 -17.51 3.10 -12.11
N GLU A 121 -16.86 2.36 -11.22
CA GLU A 121 -16.92 0.89 -11.20
C GLU A 121 -17.87 0.33 -10.14
N LEU A 122 -18.06 1.05 -9.02
CA LEU A 122 -18.94 0.60 -7.94
C LEU A 122 -20.41 0.92 -8.22
N ASP A 123 -21.30 0.02 -7.77
CA ASP A 123 -22.73 0.33 -7.67
C ASP A 123 -22.95 1.62 -6.88
N ASP A 124 -23.98 2.39 -7.26
CA ASP A 124 -24.26 3.71 -6.69
C ASP A 124 -24.39 3.70 -5.16
N ARG A 125 -24.96 2.65 -4.57
CA ARG A 125 -25.08 2.46 -3.11
C ARG A 125 -23.73 2.45 -2.38
N PHE A 126 -22.63 2.08 -3.06
CA PHE A 126 -21.27 2.08 -2.53
C PHE A 126 -20.47 3.29 -2.99
N ALA A 127 -20.75 3.81 -4.19
CA ALA A 127 -20.08 4.97 -4.77
C ALA A 127 -20.56 6.29 -4.16
N ALA A 128 -21.87 6.43 -3.90
CA ALA A 128 -22.46 7.68 -3.42
C ALA A 128 -21.78 8.24 -2.16
N PRO A 129 -21.43 7.44 -1.12
CA PRO A 129 -20.73 7.93 0.06
C PRO A 129 -19.30 8.44 -0.22
N LEU A 130 -18.70 8.09 -1.36
CA LEU A 130 -17.35 8.50 -1.75
C LEU A 130 -17.32 9.85 -2.50
N ARG A 131 -18.44 10.26 -3.08
CA ARG A 131 -18.52 11.51 -3.88
C ARG A 131 -18.03 12.75 -3.15
N PRO A 132 -18.36 12.95 -1.85
CA PRO A 132 -17.87 14.11 -1.10
C PRO A 132 -16.35 14.18 -0.97
N LEU A 133 -15.64 13.03 -1.10
CA LEU A 133 -14.19 12.98 -0.99
C LEU A 133 -13.46 13.65 -2.17
N ARG A 134 -14.16 13.87 -3.30
CA ARG A 134 -13.56 14.42 -4.54
C ARG A 134 -12.82 15.72 -4.31
N GLU A 135 -13.43 16.65 -3.59
CA GLU A 135 -12.85 17.99 -3.39
C GLU A 135 -11.55 17.91 -2.59
N GLN A 136 -11.59 17.25 -1.42
CA GLN A 136 -10.41 17.13 -0.55
C GLN A 136 -9.27 16.32 -1.19
N VAL A 137 -9.59 15.22 -1.89
CA VAL A 137 -8.60 14.40 -2.57
C VAL A 137 -8.01 15.15 -3.77
N ALA A 138 -8.82 15.90 -4.53
CA ALA A 138 -8.33 16.72 -5.62
C ALA A 138 -7.42 17.85 -5.13
N LYS A 139 -7.77 18.50 -4.00
CA LYS A 139 -6.92 19.53 -3.37
C LYS A 139 -5.56 18.94 -2.99
N ALA A 140 -5.55 17.81 -2.28
CA ALA A 140 -4.30 17.15 -1.87
C ALA A 140 -3.45 16.69 -3.09
N ALA A 141 -4.09 16.12 -4.11
CA ALA A 141 -3.39 15.71 -5.32
C ALA A 141 -2.80 16.89 -6.10
N ASN A 142 -3.49 18.03 -6.15
CA ASN A 142 -2.94 19.26 -6.76
C ASN A 142 -1.75 19.79 -5.96
N ALA A 143 -1.85 19.85 -4.62
CA ALA A 143 -0.73 20.25 -3.77
C ALA A 143 0.48 19.31 -3.96
N ALA A 144 0.26 18.00 -4.15
CA ALA A 144 1.31 17.03 -4.41
C ALA A 144 2.08 17.28 -5.72
N LEU A 145 1.48 17.94 -6.71
CA LEU A 145 2.16 18.32 -7.96
C LEU A 145 3.12 19.48 -7.72
N ASP A 146 2.77 20.40 -6.82
CA ASP A 146 3.56 21.59 -6.52
C ASP A 146 4.70 21.33 -5.52
N GLY A 147 4.57 20.30 -4.65
CA GLY A 147 5.57 19.99 -3.65
C GLY A 147 5.11 18.98 -2.60
N ASP A 148 5.69 19.06 -1.41
CA ASP A 148 5.30 18.20 -0.29
C ASP A 148 3.93 18.59 0.25
N LEU A 149 3.16 17.56 0.65
CA LEU A 149 1.87 17.78 1.28
C LEU A 149 2.01 18.34 2.70
N SER A 150 1.06 19.19 3.09
CA SER A 150 0.88 19.52 4.50
C SER A 150 0.47 18.26 5.30
N PRO A 151 0.76 18.20 6.60
CA PRO A 151 0.30 17.11 7.46
C PRO A 151 -1.22 16.90 7.40
N ASP A 152 -1.99 17.96 7.29
CA ASP A 152 -3.46 17.92 7.22
C ASP A 152 -3.93 17.30 5.88
N ASP A 153 -3.33 17.70 4.75
CA ASP A 153 -3.65 17.12 3.45
C ASP A 153 -3.24 15.65 3.38
N ALA A 154 -2.10 15.28 3.99
CA ALA A 154 -1.68 13.88 4.08
C ALA A 154 -2.65 13.03 4.91
N ALA A 155 -3.11 13.54 6.06
CA ALA A 155 -4.11 12.88 6.90
C ALA A 155 -5.47 12.75 6.16
N ALA A 156 -5.87 13.76 5.40
CA ALA A 156 -7.09 13.71 4.59
C ALA A 156 -7.02 12.64 3.50
N VAL A 157 -5.85 12.44 2.88
CA VAL A 157 -5.62 11.35 1.91
C VAL A 157 -5.70 9.99 2.60
N GLU A 158 -5.10 9.82 3.77
CA GLU A 158 -5.16 8.57 4.53
C GLU A 158 -6.60 8.19 4.91
N ASP A 159 -7.38 9.15 5.38
CA ASP A 159 -8.79 8.96 5.69
C ASP A 159 -9.60 8.60 4.44
N ALA A 160 -9.42 9.31 3.34
CA ALA A 160 -10.07 9.00 2.07
C ALA A 160 -9.74 7.58 1.57
N VAL A 161 -8.48 7.16 1.63
CA VAL A 161 -8.04 5.80 1.27
C VAL A 161 -8.71 4.76 2.17
N SER A 162 -8.85 5.05 3.46
CA SER A 162 -9.57 4.17 4.40
C SER A 162 -11.05 4.01 4.03
N GLN A 163 -11.74 5.11 3.73
CA GLN A 163 -13.15 5.09 3.33
C GLN A 163 -13.37 4.36 2.01
N MET A 164 -12.53 4.61 1.00
CA MET A 164 -12.55 3.91 -0.28
C MET A 164 -12.33 2.41 -0.10
N THR A 165 -11.36 2.02 0.74
CA THR A 165 -11.10 0.60 1.06
C THR A 165 -12.33 -0.06 1.69
N ALA A 166 -12.99 0.62 2.61
CA ALA A 166 -14.21 0.11 3.25
C ALA A 166 -15.37 -0.04 2.25
N ALA A 167 -15.52 0.89 1.30
CA ALA A 167 -16.56 0.81 0.26
C ALA A 167 -16.31 -0.35 -0.70
N ALA A 168 -15.08 -0.51 -1.21
CA ALA A 168 -14.71 -1.61 -2.08
C ALA A 168 -14.91 -2.98 -1.42
N ARG A 169 -14.53 -3.13 -0.15
CA ARG A 169 -14.77 -4.38 0.62
C ARG A 169 -16.25 -4.69 0.78
N ARG A 170 -17.09 -3.70 1.07
CA ARG A 170 -18.54 -3.91 1.18
C ARG A 170 -19.15 -4.35 -0.15
N SER A 171 -18.71 -3.78 -1.26
CA SER A 171 -19.13 -4.18 -2.60
C SER A 171 -18.77 -5.63 -2.89
N ALA A 172 -17.52 -6.02 -2.66
CA ALA A 172 -17.04 -7.40 -2.86
C ALA A 172 -17.81 -8.41 -1.99
N THR A 173 -18.10 -8.07 -0.72
CA THR A 173 -18.89 -8.94 0.16
C THR A 173 -20.34 -9.10 -0.34
N ALA A 174 -20.93 -8.05 -0.89
CA ALA A 174 -22.28 -8.09 -1.44
C ALA A 174 -22.35 -8.95 -2.73
N ALA A 175 -21.32 -8.90 -3.57
CA ALA A 175 -21.23 -9.73 -4.78
C ALA A 175 -21.06 -11.23 -4.45
N GLY A 176 -20.33 -11.57 -3.39
CA GLY A 176 -20.13 -12.96 -2.97
C GLY A 176 -21.32 -13.60 -2.23
N ALA A 177 -22.33 -12.81 -1.85
CA ALA A 177 -23.51 -13.29 -1.11
C ALA A 177 -24.73 -13.60 -2.01
N GLY A 178 -24.63 -13.32 -3.31
CA GLY A 178 -25.67 -13.60 -4.32
C GLY A 178 -25.26 -14.74 -5.22
#